data_4c8fa4c82cfa2ac48a1ed516f3e22226
#
_entry.id   4c8fa4c82cfa2ac48a1ed516f3e22226
#
_cell.length_a   1.000
_cell.length_b   1.000
_cell.length_c   1.000
_cell.angle_alpha   90.00
_cell.angle_beta   90.00
_cell.angle_gamma   90.00
#
_symmetry.space_group_name_H-M   'P 1'
#
loop_
_entity.id
_entity.type
_entity.pdbx_description
1 polymer ?
#
loop_
_entity_poly.entity_id
_entity_poly.type
_entity_poly.pdbx_seq_one_letter_code
_entity_poly.pdbx_strand_id
1 'polypeptide(L)'
;MNAAAKHMFYSSKPRVIHMALNIALAPVLLYFLGVWAWPPILPHFIVFAITGLMALHYTRQRWTRPRLVLDETGLHCGNFYPLENIYKAEGTIRSVKLTVLKDGKVKEIIIRLGWASAEDCRTIMQLLSERFQREVPKTP
;
A
#
# COMPACT_ATOMS: atom_id res chain seq x y z
N MET A 1 -23.84 -13.02 -17.87
CA MET A 1 -23.26 -12.75 -16.53
C MET A 1 -21.85 -12.23 -16.77
N ASN A 2 -21.66 -10.90 -16.77
CA ASN A 2 -20.31 -10.34 -16.84
C ASN A 2 -19.63 -10.58 -15.50
N ALA A 3 -18.59 -11.42 -15.47
CA ALA A 3 -17.73 -11.57 -14.31
C ALA A 3 -17.19 -10.17 -13.98
N ALA A 4 -17.61 -9.61 -12.84
CA ALA A 4 -17.18 -8.29 -12.44
C ALA A 4 -15.66 -8.34 -12.28
N ALA A 5 -14.98 -7.45 -12.99
CA ALA A 5 -13.54 -7.48 -13.09
C ALA A 5 -12.92 -7.22 -11.70
N LYS A 6 -12.11 -8.16 -11.23
CA LYS A 6 -11.30 -8.00 -10.04
C LYS A 6 -10.13 -7.08 -10.33
N HIS A 7 -10.11 -5.91 -9.72
CA HIS A 7 -9.03 -4.94 -9.86
C HIS A 7 -8.02 -5.10 -8.72
N MET A 8 -6.76 -5.33 -9.07
CA MET A 8 -5.66 -5.49 -8.12
C MET A 8 -4.58 -4.46 -8.36
N PHE A 9 -4.22 -3.69 -7.33
CA PHE A 9 -3.20 -2.66 -7.40
C PHE A 9 -2.02 -2.99 -6.50
N TYR A 10 -0.82 -2.83 -7.05
CA TYR A 10 0.44 -3.19 -6.42
C TYR A 10 1.27 -1.94 -6.10
N SER A 11 2.26 -2.08 -5.23
CA SER A 11 3.20 -0.99 -4.98
C SER A 11 3.99 -0.66 -6.24
N SER A 12 4.21 0.63 -6.51
CA SER A 12 4.95 1.05 -7.70
C SER A 12 6.39 0.52 -7.68
N LYS A 13 6.83 -0.10 -8.78
CA LYS A 13 8.16 -0.72 -8.91
C LYS A 13 9.32 0.20 -8.52
N PRO A 14 9.40 1.47 -9.00
CA PRO A 14 10.49 2.37 -8.63
C PRO A 14 10.60 2.61 -7.13
N ARG A 15 9.47 2.74 -6.42
CA ARG A 15 9.46 2.94 -4.96
C ARG A 15 9.93 1.72 -4.20
N VAL A 16 9.49 0.53 -4.64
CA VAL A 16 9.94 -0.72 -4.02
C VAL A 16 11.43 -0.90 -4.18
N ILE A 17 11.97 -0.63 -5.39
CA ILE A 17 13.41 -0.70 -5.68
C ILE A 17 14.17 0.32 -4.83
N HIS A 18 13.72 1.57 -4.77
CA HIS A 18 14.38 2.62 -3.99
C HIS A 18 14.44 2.26 -2.49
N MET A 19 13.34 1.75 -1.92
CA MET A 19 13.33 1.32 -0.52
C MET A 19 14.21 0.09 -0.28
N ALA A 20 14.20 -0.90 -1.20
CA ALA A 20 15.06 -2.07 -1.10
C ALA A 20 16.55 -1.67 -1.17
N LEU A 21 16.89 -0.72 -2.04
CA LEU A 21 18.23 -0.19 -2.16
C LEU A 21 18.68 0.53 -0.88
N ASN A 22 17.81 1.34 -0.28
CA ASN A 22 18.11 2.00 1.00
C ASN A 22 18.37 0.98 2.13
N ILE A 23 17.59 -0.10 2.20
CA ILE A 23 17.81 -1.18 3.18
C ILE A 23 19.17 -1.84 2.93
N ALA A 24 19.50 -2.15 1.68
CA ALA A 24 20.75 -2.82 1.34
C ALA A 24 21.98 -1.90 1.55
N LEU A 25 21.85 -0.60 1.34
CA LEU A 25 22.95 0.37 1.49
C LEU A 25 23.13 0.90 2.94
N ALA A 26 22.14 0.69 3.82
CA ALA A 26 22.22 1.16 5.21
C ALA A 26 23.52 0.75 5.93
N PRO A 27 24.00 -0.52 5.87
CA PRO A 27 25.26 -0.90 6.51
C PRO A 27 26.47 -0.25 5.88
N VAL A 28 26.46 0.04 4.57
CA VAL A 28 27.52 0.75 3.87
C VAL A 28 27.66 2.17 4.41
N LEU A 29 26.52 2.86 4.57
CA LEU A 29 26.50 4.22 5.14
C LEU A 29 27.00 4.23 6.58
N LEU A 30 26.60 3.27 7.41
CA LEU A 30 27.06 3.15 8.80
C LEU A 30 28.57 2.91 8.86
N TYR A 31 29.13 2.13 7.94
CA TYR A 31 30.58 1.92 7.82
C TYR A 31 31.32 3.24 7.51
N PHE A 32 30.86 3.99 6.51
CA PHE A 32 31.47 5.27 6.11
C PHE A 32 31.34 6.36 7.18
N LEU A 33 30.28 6.34 7.98
CA LEU A 33 30.11 7.29 9.09
C LEU A 33 30.99 6.98 10.32
N GLY A 34 31.87 5.97 10.24
CA GLY A 34 32.77 5.62 11.33
C GLY A 34 32.11 4.97 12.55
N VAL A 35 30.81 4.70 12.47
CA VAL A 35 30.07 4.01 13.54
C VAL A 35 30.57 2.57 13.70
N TRP A 36 31.21 2.05 12.65
CA TRP A 36 31.85 0.73 12.60
C TRP A 36 33.36 0.87 12.37
N ALA A 37 34.03 1.40 13.35
CA ALA A 37 35.45 1.74 13.24
C ALA A 37 36.39 0.57 13.52
N TRP A 38 35.95 -0.70 13.50
CA TRP A 38 36.93 -1.77 13.80
C TRP A 38 36.69 -3.12 13.10
N PRO A 39 37.77 -3.81 12.67
CA PRO A 39 37.67 -5.06 11.97
C PRO A 39 37.31 -6.21 12.92
N PRO A 40 36.27 -6.93 12.66
CA PRO A 40 36.46 -8.20 11.99
C PRO A 40 35.62 -8.30 10.74
N ILE A 41 36.22 -8.71 9.67
CA ILE A 41 35.63 -8.92 8.35
C ILE A 41 34.36 -9.78 8.43
N LEU A 42 34.32 -10.79 9.28
CA LEU A 42 33.22 -11.75 9.41
C LEU A 42 31.87 -11.14 9.85
N PRO A 43 31.78 -10.33 10.92
CA PRO A 43 30.52 -9.69 11.29
C PRO A 43 29.97 -8.76 10.22
N HIS A 44 30.81 -8.10 9.45
CA HIS A 44 30.37 -7.24 8.36
C HIS A 44 29.66 -8.03 7.26
N PHE A 45 30.23 -9.18 6.84
CA PHE A 45 29.60 -10.08 5.86
C PHE A 45 28.23 -10.57 6.35
N ILE A 46 28.11 -10.91 7.62
CA ILE A 46 26.84 -11.35 8.20
C ILE A 46 25.77 -10.25 8.11
N VAL A 47 26.12 -9.02 8.48
CA VAL A 47 25.16 -7.91 8.41
C VAL A 47 24.79 -7.58 6.97
N PHE A 48 25.75 -7.59 6.03
CA PHE A 48 25.45 -7.41 4.60
C PHE A 48 24.53 -8.52 4.06
N ALA A 49 24.78 -9.76 4.44
CA ALA A 49 23.95 -10.89 4.04
C ALA A 49 22.52 -10.75 4.59
N ILE A 50 22.37 -10.39 5.86
CA ILE A 50 21.06 -10.19 6.50
C ILE A 50 20.30 -9.04 5.84
N THR A 51 20.93 -7.89 5.64
CA THR A 51 20.29 -6.72 5.01
C THR A 51 19.94 -6.99 3.54
N GLY A 52 20.78 -7.71 2.81
CA GLY A 52 20.49 -8.17 1.46
C GLY A 52 19.27 -9.11 1.40
N LEU A 53 19.20 -10.09 2.29
CA LEU A 53 18.05 -10.99 2.42
C LEU A 53 16.77 -10.22 2.82
N MET A 54 16.87 -9.26 3.73
CA MET A 54 15.73 -8.39 4.10
C MET A 54 15.25 -7.55 2.92
N ALA A 55 16.16 -6.96 2.14
CA ALA A 55 15.83 -6.20 0.94
C ALA A 55 15.13 -7.08 -0.10
N LEU A 56 15.65 -8.29 -0.33
CA LEU A 56 15.06 -9.27 -1.25
C LEU A 56 13.65 -9.70 -0.78
N HIS A 57 13.52 -10.05 0.50
CA HIS A 57 12.23 -10.42 1.09
C HIS A 57 11.20 -9.29 0.98
N TYR A 58 11.62 -8.06 1.31
CA TYR A 58 10.78 -6.86 1.18
C TYR A 58 10.30 -6.67 -0.26
N THR A 59 11.22 -6.76 -1.23
CA THR A 59 10.92 -6.61 -2.65
C THR A 59 9.92 -7.66 -3.10
N ARG A 60 10.19 -8.94 -2.80
CA ARG A 60 9.29 -10.04 -3.14
C ARG A 60 7.89 -9.83 -2.55
N GLN A 61 7.80 -9.51 -1.27
CA GLN A 61 6.51 -9.31 -0.59
C GLN A 61 5.71 -8.16 -1.21
N ARG A 62 6.38 -7.07 -1.60
CA ARG A 62 5.71 -5.90 -2.18
C ARG A 62 5.30 -6.08 -3.64
N TRP A 63 5.99 -6.92 -4.38
CA TRP A 63 5.65 -7.22 -5.76
C TRP A 63 4.56 -8.29 -5.89
N THR A 64 4.52 -9.23 -4.97
CA THR A 64 3.57 -10.36 -5.07
C THR A 64 2.25 -10.10 -4.37
N ARG A 65 2.20 -9.19 -3.37
CA ARG A 65 0.98 -8.92 -2.63
C ARG A 65 0.33 -7.60 -3.10
N PRO A 66 -0.91 -7.63 -3.58
CA PRO A 66 -1.64 -6.41 -3.91
C PRO A 66 -1.89 -5.59 -2.64
N ARG A 67 -1.82 -4.28 -2.78
CA ARG A 67 -2.07 -3.32 -1.71
C ARG A 67 -3.53 -2.94 -1.59
N LEU A 68 -4.21 -2.94 -2.71
CA LEU A 68 -5.63 -2.67 -2.79
C LEU A 68 -6.24 -3.66 -3.78
N VAL A 69 -7.31 -4.31 -3.37
CA VAL A 69 -8.11 -5.20 -4.21
C VAL A 69 -9.54 -4.73 -4.13
N LEU A 70 -10.12 -4.44 -5.28
CA LEU A 70 -11.54 -4.15 -5.43
C LEU A 70 -12.15 -5.31 -6.19
N ASP A 71 -13.06 -6.03 -5.54
CA ASP A 71 -13.80 -7.14 -6.12
C ASP A 71 -15.32 -6.96 -5.93
N GLU A 72 -16.08 -8.00 -6.22
CA GLU A 72 -17.55 -7.98 -6.10
C GLU A 72 -18.03 -7.91 -4.65
N THR A 73 -17.24 -8.38 -3.71
CA THR A 73 -17.61 -8.49 -2.30
C THR A 73 -17.20 -7.26 -1.50
N GLY A 74 -16.12 -6.59 -1.88
CA GLY A 74 -15.64 -5.45 -1.13
C GLY A 74 -14.34 -4.86 -1.59
N LEU A 75 -13.88 -3.91 -0.79
CA LEU A 75 -12.59 -3.26 -0.91
C LEU A 75 -11.64 -3.80 0.17
N HIS A 76 -10.55 -4.40 -0.27
CA HIS A 76 -9.47 -4.88 0.60
C HIS A 76 -8.29 -3.90 0.54
N CYS A 77 -8.04 -3.20 1.63
CA CYS A 77 -6.90 -2.29 1.77
C CYS A 77 -6.40 -2.33 3.22
N GLY A 78 -5.64 -3.39 3.56
CA GLY A 78 -5.27 -3.70 4.94
C GLY A 78 -6.43 -4.26 5.76
N ASN A 79 -7.60 -3.63 5.68
CA ASN A 79 -8.87 -4.12 6.21
C ASN A 79 -9.84 -4.43 5.06
N PHE A 80 -10.86 -5.22 5.38
CA PHE A 80 -11.95 -5.51 4.46
C PHE A 80 -13.13 -4.58 4.71
N TYR A 81 -13.65 -3.98 3.64
CA TYR A 81 -14.82 -3.12 3.64
C TYR A 81 -15.83 -3.67 2.64
N PRO A 82 -16.97 -4.25 3.10
CA PRO A 82 -18.03 -4.71 2.22
C PRO A 82 -18.56 -3.56 1.36
N LEU A 83 -18.87 -3.84 0.08
CA LEU A 83 -19.38 -2.82 -0.85
C LEU A 83 -20.69 -2.19 -0.38
N GLU A 84 -21.53 -2.96 0.27
CA GLU A 84 -22.83 -2.50 0.83
C GLU A 84 -22.66 -1.42 1.90
N ASN A 85 -21.53 -1.43 2.60
CA ASN A 85 -21.22 -0.50 3.67
C ASN A 85 -20.47 0.75 3.20
N ILE A 86 -20.08 0.82 1.92
CA ILE A 86 -19.38 1.99 1.36
C ILE A 86 -20.41 2.85 0.64
N TYR A 87 -20.61 4.08 1.10
CA TYR A 87 -21.56 5.02 0.54
C TYR A 87 -20.94 6.01 -0.42
N LYS A 88 -19.80 6.56 -0.06
CA LYS A 88 -19.15 7.61 -0.82
C LYS A 88 -17.63 7.41 -0.86
N ALA A 89 -17.03 7.70 -2.00
CA ALA A 89 -15.59 7.77 -2.17
C ALA A 89 -15.22 9.13 -2.76
N GLU A 90 -14.39 9.88 -2.06
CA GLU A 90 -13.86 11.17 -2.51
C GLU A 90 -12.35 11.08 -2.67
N GLY A 91 -11.87 11.34 -3.88
CA GLY A 91 -10.45 11.28 -4.21
C GLY A 91 -9.74 12.63 -4.02
N THR A 92 -8.54 12.59 -3.43
CA THR A 92 -7.54 13.64 -3.51
C THR A 92 -6.31 13.11 -4.23
N ILE A 93 -5.34 13.97 -4.57
CA ILE A 93 -4.18 13.60 -5.42
C ILE A 93 -3.45 12.31 -4.98
N ARG A 94 -3.47 11.97 -3.69
CA ARG A 94 -2.76 10.80 -3.14
C ARG A 94 -3.51 10.07 -2.02
N SER A 95 -4.79 10.31 -1.89
CA SER A 95 -5.62 9.62 -0.90
C SER A 95 -7.07 9.52 -1.36
N VAL A 96 -7.76 8.52 -0.87
CA VAL A 96 -9.20 8.37 -1.03
C VAL A 96 -9.83 8.39 0.34
N LYS A 97 -10.82 9.25 0.51
CA LYS A 97 -11.68 9.32 1.68
C LYS A 97 -12.93 8.49 1.40
N LEU A 98 -13.13 7.45 2.19
CA LEU A 98 -14.31 6.61 2.13
C LEU A 98 -15.25 6.95 3.27
N THR A 99 -16.52 7.11 2.95
CA THR A 99 -17.59 7.18 3.94
C THR A 99 -18.22 5.79 4.05
N VAL A 100 -18.04 5.15 5.19
CA VAL A 100 -18.51 3.78 5.45
C VAL A 100 -19.44 3.72 6.65
N LEU A 101 -20.42 2.79 6.60
CA LEU A 101 -21.25 2.47 7.74
C LEU A 101 -20.60 1.31 8.49
N LYS A 102 -20.22 1.52 9.75
CA LYS A 102 -19.67 0.48 10.62
C LYS A 102 -20.36 0.56 11.97
N ASP A 103 -20.93 -0.57 12.42
CA ASP A 103 -21.64 -0.67 13.71
C ASP A 103 -22.77 0.36 13.86
N GLY A 104 -23.54 0.59 12.77
CA GLY A 104 -24.62 1.58 12.74
C GLY A 104 -24.19 3.04 12.77
N LYS A 105 -22.88 3.32 12.70
CA LYS A 105 -22.30 4.68 12.70
C LYS A 105 -21.59 4.96 11.39
N VAL A 106 -21.80 6.17 10.88
CA VAL A 106 -21.06 6.66 9.71
C VAL A 106 -19.62 7.01 10.15
N LYS A 107 -18.64 6.40 9.50
CA LYS A 107 -17.22 6.66 9.74
C LYS A 107 -16.53 7.08 8.44
N GLU A 108 -15.61 8.01 8.56
CA GLU A 108 -14.74 8.42 7.46
C GLU A 108 -13.39 7.70 7.59
N ILE A 109 -12.95 7.08 6.51
CA ILE A 109 -11.69 6.35 6.43
C ILE A 109 -10.85 6.93 5.32
N ILE A 110 -9.59 7.25 5.62
CA ILE A 110 -8.66 7.78 4.64
C ILE A 110 -7.68 6.70 4.21
N ILE A 111 -7.74 6.30 2.95
CA ILE A 111 -6.78 5.39 2.33
C ILE A 111 -5.70 6.20 1.64
N ARG A 112 -4.47 6.12 2.14
CA ARG A 112 -3.32 6.80 1.52
C ARG A 112 -2.79 5.98 0.35
N LEU A 113 -2.74 6.59 -0.83
CA LEU A 113 -2.26 5.98 -2.08
C LEU A 113 -0.78 6.28 -2.38
N GLY A 114 -0.03 6.72 -1.37
CA GLY A 114 1.38 7.06 -1.53
C GLY A 114 2.28 5.93 -2.07
N TRP A 115 1.81 4.69 -2.06
CA TRP A 115 2.48 3.50 -2.58
C TRP A 115 2.21 3.26 -4.08
N ALA A 116 1.14 3.80 -4.64
CA ALA A 116 0.73 3.61 -6.02
C ALA A 116 1.47 4.55 -6.98
N SER A 117 1.50 4.22 -8.26
CA SER A 117 1.92 5.13 -9.32
C SER A 117 0.91 6.26 -9.50
N ALA A 118 1.27 7.32 -10.23
CA ALA A 118 0.32 8.40 -10.51
C ALA A 118 -0.86 7.92 -11.38
N GLU A 119 -0.61 6.99 -12.29
CA GLU A 119 -1.60 6.37 -13.14
C GLU A 119 -2.55 5.49 -12.34
N ASP A 120 -2.01 4.60 -11.48
CA ASP A 120 -2.81 3.77 -10.59
C ASP A 120 -3.68 4.62 -9.65
N CYS A 121 -3.14 5.74 -9.11
CA CYS A 121 -3.92 6.65 -8.28
C CYS A 121 -5.14 7.20 -9.02
N ARG A 122 -4.98 7.61 -10.28
CA ARG A 122 -6.09 8.11 -11.11
C ARG A 122 -7.12 7.02 -11.36
N THR A 123 -6.66 5.83 -11.75
CA THR A 123 -7.53 4.68 -12.01
C THR A 123 -8.31 4.27 -10.76
N ILE A 124 -7.64 4.18 -9.61
CA ILE A 124 -8.29 3.86 -8.33
C ILE A 124 -9.36 4.90 -7.99
N MET A 125 -9.03 6.19 -8.11
CA MET A 125 -9.97 7.26 -7.82
C MET A 125 -11.18 7.23 -8.75
N GLN A 126 -10.95 7.02 -10.05
CA GLN A 126 -12.04 6.92 -11.02
C GLN A 126 -12.95 5.74 -10.69
N LEU A 127 -12.40 4.53 -10.53
CA LEU A 127 -13.16 3.33 -10.21
C LEU A 127 -13.97 3.47 -8.93
N LEU A 128 -13.38 4.06 -7.89
CA LEU A 128 -14.08 4.23 -6.62
C LEU A 128 -15.13 5.33 -6.69
N SER A 129 -14.86 6.45 -7.37
CA SER A 129 -15.84 7.53 -7.53
C SER A 129 -17.03 7.12 -8.39
N GLU A 130 -16.80 6.38 -9.47
CA GLU A 130 -17.89 5.87 -10.33
C GLU A 130 -18.76 4.84 -9.61
N ARG A 131 -18.15 4.01 -8.75
CA ARG A 131 -18.85 2.90 -8.07
C ARG A 131 -19.56 3.32 -6.79
N PHE A 132 -19.06 4.37 -6.11
CA PHE A 132 -19.56 4.79 -4.79
C PHE A 132 -20.01 6.26 -4.78
N GLN A 133 -21.18 6.50 -5.37
CA GLN A 133 -21.91 7.78 -5.30
C GLN A 133 -23.32 7.54 -4.74
N ARG A 134 -23.42 6.83 -3.62
CA ARG A 134 -24.70 6.57 -2.97
C ARG A 134 -24.98 7.63 -1.90
N GLU A 135 -26.24 8.00 -1.75
CA GLU A 135 -26.64 8.87 -0.65
C GLU A 135 -26.38 8.19 0.70
N VAL A 136 -25.75 8.91 1.59
CA VAL A 136 -25.51 8.44 2.97
C VAL A 136 -26.87 8.39 3.68
N PRO A 137 -27.27 7.24 4.27
CA PRO A 137 -28.50 7.18 5.02
C PRO A 137 -28.46 8.22 6.14
N LYS A 138 -29.47 9.06 6.20
CA LYS A 138 -29.65 9.98 7.32
C LYS A 138 -29.84 9.12 8.56
N THR A 139 -28.86 9.11 9.42
CA THR A 139 -28.95 8.47 10.74
C THR A 139 -30.10 9.14 11.49
N PRO A 140 -31.05 8.38 12.04
CA PRO A 140 -32.15 8.91 12.83
C PRO A 140 -31.68 9.61 14.09
#